data_c54965e515b10941ccb2a9e27564e715
#
_entry.id   c54965e515b10941ccb2a9e27564e715
#
_cell.length_a   1.000
_cell.length_b   1.000
_cell.length_c   1.000
_cell.angle_alpha   90.00
_cell.angle_beta   90.00
_cell.angle_gamma   90.00
#
_symmetry.space_group_name_H-M   'P 1'
#
loop_
_entity.id
_entity.type
_entity.pdbx_description
1 polymer ?
#
loop_
_entity_poly.entity_id
_entity_poly.type
_entity_poly.pdbx_seq_one_letter_code
_entity_poly.pdbx_strand_id
1 'polypeptide(L)'
;MKTFVFNLSRKSLVMSALLLMNSTSVNSLMAQSKQPTGKPVTAGKPATAGKPVATTTATAVSPETTKANSTMLTDSAAVILPTDTIFALQEKLMGHTSSTESAAISPDGKWVATGGWDRKVLLYALDSNGVFKLSQTFTGHNGAVTCLAFDAQSTLLASGSKDFSLRVVDVATGALKFQTMDHKDAITAVEFDAAGKFVMTASVDGTIRLYDVANPTNNQKPRVYSYGKPVNDLLTAPNGKTFYIANNSNNDVESIDFTGRVYQRFVGVHTMPVNCLALSNNKRLLVTGGNDKSVVIWDIATGKPLKTMLGHTWKVNSVSFSRNDQYLVSTGNDGEVRVWDVNTGACVSVQKNLITTAREAVFTPNMKRMIVAGKMVAQGSTYGAVVYTTPPIWHRAKPKPVKPAPVKPVTPANKPAAKPTPKR
;
A
#
# COMPACT_ATOMS: atom_id res chain seq x y z
N MET A 1 -16.86 53.05 -38.64
CA MET A 1 -17.92 52.53 -39.49
C MET A 1 -17.32 51.64 -40.56
N LYS A 2 -17.40 50.35 -40.41
CA LYS A 2 -17.41 49.33 -41.48
C LYS A 2 -17.99 48.07 -40.90
N THR A 3 -19.23 47.85 -41.24
CA THR A 3 -20.06 46.69 -40.93
C THR A 3 -19.62 45.53 -41.78
N PHE A 4 -19.34 44.38 -41.14
CA PHE A 4 -19.23 43.09 -41.85
C PHE A 4 -20.40 42.18 -41.45
N VAL A 5 -21.15 41.84 -42.49
CA VAL A 5 -22.36 41.02 -42.49
C VAL A 5 -21.91 39.56 -42.53
N PHE A 6 -22.39 38.75 -41.60
CA PHE A 6 -22.24 37.28 -41.64
C PHE A 6 -23.33 36.66 -42.47
N ASN A 7 -22.93 35.88 -43.45
CA ASN A 7 -23.80 35.09 -44.30
C ASN A 7 -23.97 33.67 -43.67
N LEU A 8 -25.18 33.34 -43.28
CA LEU A 8 -25.57 31.99 -42.85
C LEU A 8 -25.93 31.16 -44.11
N SER A 9 -25.29 30.02 -44.28
CA SER A 9 -25.79 28.97 -45.16
C SER A 9 -26.40 27.82 -44.37
N ARG A 10 -27.67 27.61 -44.65
CA ARG A 10 -28.53 26.51 -44.20
C ARG A 10 -28.20 25.21 -44.93
N LYS A 11 -28.24 24.10 -44.17
CA LYS A 11 -28.73 22.74 -44.54
C LYS A 11 -28.19 21.79 -43.46
N SER A 12 -28.90 20.89 -42.78
CA SER A 12 -30.13 20.20 -43.05
C SER A 12 -30.74 19.68 -41.75
N LEU A 13 -32.05 19.82 -41.68
CA LEU A 13 -32.96 19.18 -40.74
C LEU A 13 -33.26 17.74 -41.22
N VAL A 14 -33.25 16.74 -40.36
CA VAL A 14 -34.16 15.58 -40.40
C VAL A 14 -34.29 15.03 -38.98
N MET A 15 -35.40 15.30 -38.34
CA MET A 15 -36.56 14.53 -37.87
C MET A 15 -36.23 13.47 -36.81
N SER A 16 -36.55 13.70 -35.60
CA SER A 16 -37.79 13.42 -34.78
C SER A 16 -38.50 12.13 -35.11
N ALA A 17 -38.59 11.22 -34.15
CA ALA A 17 -39.84 10.52 -33.86
C ALA A 17 -39.84 10.06 -32.39
N LEU A 18 -40.78 10.60 -31.70
CA LEU A 18 -41.42 10.25 -30.46
C LEU A 18 -41.96 8.82 -30.50
N LEU A 19 -41.76 8.02 -29.44
CA LEU A 19 -42.77 7.06 -29.01
C LEU A 19 -42.71 6.87 -27.49
N LEU A 20 -43.69 7.46 -26.83
CA LEU A 20 -44.20 7.02 -25.53
C LEU A 20 -45.05 5.77 -25.79
N MET A 21 -44.92 4.73 -24.97
CA MET A 21 -46.05 3.94 -24.48
C MET A 21 -45.61 2.99 -23.33
N ASN A 22 -46.14 3.29 -22.17
CA ASN A 22 -46.88 2.48 -21.20
C ASN A 22 -46.32 1.10 -20.75
N SER A 23 -46.20 1.09 -19.42
CA SER A 23 -46.36 -0.02 -18.47
C SER A 23 -47.30 -1.14 -18.93
N THR A 24 -46.87 -2.38 -18.73
CA THR A 24 -47.65 -3.40 -18.01
C THR A 24 -46.75 -4.62 -17.68
N SER A 25 -46.97 -5.10 -16.51
CA SER A 25 -46.47 -6.33 -15.86
C SER A 25 -46.64 -7.57 -16.74
N VAL A 26 -45.63 -8.47 -16.74
CA VAL A 26 -45.85 -9.91 -16.89
C VAL A 26 -44.91 -10.67 -15.98
N ASN A 27 -45.56 -11.43 -15.12
CA ASN A 27 -45.00 -12.49 -14.27
C ASN A 27 -44.55 -13.71 -15.10
N SER A 28 -43.57 -14.40 -14.53
CA SER A 28 -43.30 -15.85 -14.58
C SER A 28 -43.13 -16.54 -15.95
N LEU A 29 -41.96 -17.09 -16.13
CA LEU A 29 -41.87 -18.45 -16.67
C LEU A 29 -40.63 -19.16 -16.06
N MET A 30 -40.91 -20.11 -15.19
CA MET A 30 -40.00 -21.20 -14.75
C MET A 30 -39.80 -22.11 -15.94
N ALA A 31 -38.56 -22.38 -16.31
CA ALA A 31 -38.21 -23.50 -17.16
C ALA A 31 -37.34 -24.44 -16.39
N GLN A 32 -37.92 -25.57 -16.02
CA GLN A 32 -37.32 -26.79 -15.50
C GLN A 32 -36.39 -27.39 -16.55
N SER A 33 -35.17 -27.74 -16.20
CA SER A 33 -34.38 -28.74 -16.92
C SER A 33 -34.09 -29.93 -16.01
N LYS A 34 -34.40 -31.07 -16.54
CA LYS A 34 -34.48 -32.41 -15.96
C LYS A 34 -33.13 -32.91 -15.42
N GLN A 35 -33.16 -33.47 -14.23
CA GLN A 35 -32.14 -34.41 -13.74
C GLN A 35 -32.34 -35.80 -14.32
N PRO A 36 -31.32 -36.61 -14.58
CA PRO A 36 -31.43 -38.03 -14.77
C PRO A 36 -31.28 -38.76 -13.42
N THR A 37 -32.23 -39.64 -13.19
CA THR A 37 -32.31 -40.58 -12.08
C THR A 37 -31.31 -41.74 -12.22
N GLY A 38 -30.48 -41.95 -11.23
CA GLY A 38 -29.71 -43.19 -11.04
C GLY A 38 -30.02 -43.78 -9.67
N LYS A 39 -30.39 -45.07 -9.67
CA LYS A 39 -30.84 -45.86 -8.52
C LYS A 39 -29.76 -46.09 -7.47
N PRO A 40 -30.14 -46.37 -6.20
CA PRO A 40 -29.24 -46.57 -5.09
C PRO A 40 -28.69 -48.01 -5.03
N VAL A 41 -27.42 -48.15 -4.62
CA VAL A 41 -26.80 -49.41 -4.27
C VAL A 41 -26.64 -49.46 -2.74
N THR A 42 -27.04 -50.60 -2.22
CA THR A 42 -27.23 -50.99 -0.85
C THR A 42 -25.98 -51.00 0.04
N ALA A 43 -26.25 -50.74 1.32
CA ALA A 43 -25.34 -50.78 2.45
C ALA A 43 -24.72 -52.17 2.71
N GLY A 44 -23.44 -52.20 3.02
CA GLY A 44 -22.76 -53.33 3.64
C GLY A 44 -22.25 -52.92 5.03
N LYS A 45 -22.63 -53.73 6.02
CA LYS A 45 -22.40 -53.54 7.47
C LYS A 45 -20.99 -54.03 7.90
N PRO A 46 -20.49 -53.70 9.11
CA PRO A 46 -19.07 -53.60 9.44
C PRO A 46 -18.51 -54.91 10.06
N ALA A 47 -17.20 -55.08 9.95
CA ALA A 47 -16.45 -56.11 10.64
C ALA A 47 -15.54 -55.53 11.75
N THR A 48 -15.59 -56.23 12.81
CA THR A 48 -15.11 -56.13 14.17
C THR A 48 -13.59 -55.90 14.40
N ALA A 49 -13.39 -55.32 15.57
CA ALA A 49 -12.18 -55.08 16.35
C ALA A 49 -11.11 -56.21 16.39
N GLY A 50 -9.85 -55.80 16.43
CA GLY A 50 -8.72 -56.58 16.91
C GLY A 50 -7.80 -55.72 17.78
N LYS A 51 -7.63 -56.11 19.03
CA LYS A 51 -6.80 -55.50 20.08
C LYS A 51 -5.36 -56.09 20.03
N PRO A 52 -4.40 -55.66 20.87
CA PRO A 52 -3.04 -55.28 20.47
C PRO A 52 -1.99 -56.33 20.84
N VAL A 53 -0.82 -56.24 20.24
CA VAL A 53 0.38 -56.99 20.70
C VAL A 53 1.51 -56.01 21.00
N ALA A 54 2.12 -56.26 22.13
CA ALA A 54 3.15 -55.46 22.76
C ALA A 54 4.58 -55.87 22.32
N THR A 55 5.51 -54.91 22.54
CA THR A 55 6.93 -55.03 22.86
C THR A 55 7.89 -55.70 21.90
N THR A 56 8.90 -54.91 21.49
CA THR A 56 10.31 -55.21 21.79
C THR A 56 11.20 -53.97 21.66
N THR A 57 12.00 -53.80 22.69
CA THR A 57 13.12 -52.86 22.87
C THR A 57 14.23 -53.10 21.85
N ALA A 58 14.81 -52.05 21.32
CA ALA A 58 16.15 -52.06 20.73
C ALA A 58 16.87 -50.72 20.99
N THR A 59 18.06 -50.90 21.45
CA THR A 59 19.09 -50.05 22.01
C THR A 59 19.55 -48.89 21.14
N ALA A 60 19.95 -47.82 21.81
CA ALA A 60 20.56 -46.58 21.29
C ALA A 60 21.88 -46.81 20.57
N VAL A 61 22.06 -46.06 19.47
CA VAL A 61 23.40 -45.62 18.98
C VAL A 61 23.26 -44.15 18.54
N SER A 62 24.00 -43.27 19.21
CA SER A 62 24.13 -41.87 18.83
C SER A 62 25.03 -41.71 17.60
N PRO A 63 24.77 -40.75 16.74
CA PRO A 63 25.84 -39.98 16.15
C PRO A 63 25.73 -38.48 16.53
N GLU A 64 26.86 -37.96 16.97
CA GLU A 64 27.11 -36.52 17.13
C GLU A 64 26.74 -35.78 15.87
N THR A 65 25.86 -34.79 16.00
CA THR A 65 25.58 -33.80 14.96
C THR A 65 25.86 -32.41 15.51
N THR A 66 26.79 -31.78 14.86
CA THR A 66 27.19 -30.39 14.95
C THR A 66 25.97 -29.46 15.07
N LYS A 67 25.92 -28.74 16.18
CA LYS A 67 24.91 -27.68 16.42
C LYS A 67 25.18 -26.50 15.52
N ALA A 68 24.38 -26.34 14.48
CA ALA A 68 24.15 -25.03 13.88
C ALA A 68 23.11 -24.29 14.76
N ASN A 69 23.56 -23.26 15.44
CA ASN A 69 22.71 -22.36 16.23
C ASN A 69 21.79 -21.56 15.28
N SER A 70 20.57 -22.05 15.03
CA SER A 70 19.47 -21.23 14.60
C SER A 70 18.69 -20.81 15.84
N THR A 71 19.02 -19.66 16.40
CA THR A 71 18.19 -19.02 17.42
C THR A 71 16.93 -18.50 16.74
N MET A 72 15.88 -19.33 16.71
CA MET A 72 14.52 -18.84 16.51
C MET A 72 14.14 -18.06 17.77
N LEU A 73 14.13 -16.74 17.65
CA LEU A 73 13.52 -15.86 18.65
C LEU A 73 12.01 -16.02 18.57
N THR A 74 11.46 -16.94 19.33
CA THR A 74 10.07 -16.93 19.74
C THR A 74 9.94 -15.96 20.90
N ASP A 75 9.71 -14.70 20.60
CA ASP A 75 9.39 -13.73 21.64
C ASP A 75 8.03 -13.10 21.34
N SER A 76 6.98 -13.73 21.87
CA SER A 76 5.66 -13.13 22.03
C SER A 76 5.57 -12.44 23.40
N ALA A 77 6.60 -11.68 23.76
CA ALA A 77 6.49 -10.78 24.89
C ALA A 77 5.50 -9.66 24.51
N ALA A 78 4.38 -9.59 25.19
CA ALA A 78 3.50 -8.44 25.13
C ALA A 78 4.30 -7.23 25.56
N VAL A 79 4.74 -6.41 24.58
CA VAL A 79 5.47 -5.17 24.84
C VAL A 79 4.48 -4.24 25.52
N ILE A 80 4.61 -4.03 26.84
CA ILE A 80 3.91 -2.97 27.56
C ILE A 80 4.53 -1.66 27.07
N LEU A 81 3.81 -0.98 26.15
CA LEU A 81 4.23 0.30 25.63
C LEU A 81 4.01 1.38 26.70
N PRO A 82 4.94 2.33 26.84
CA PRO A 82 4.70 3.52 27.66
C PRO A 82 3.42 4.24 27.20
N THR A 83 2.68 4.84 28.12
CA THR A 83 1.41 5.53 27.83
C THR A 83 1.54 6.69 26.83
N ASP A 84 2.74 7.23 26.64
CA ASP A 84 3.06 8.28 25.69
C ASP A 84 3.22 7.79 24.23
N THR A 85 3.19 6.47 24.00
CA THR A 85 3.23 5.86 22.66
C THR A 85 1.86 5.49 22.11
N ILE A 86 0.77 5.75 22.85
CA ILE A 86 -0.60 5.46 22.42
C ILE A 86 -1.11 6.55 21.49
N PHE A 87 -1.64 6.15 20.33
CA PHE A 87 -2.37 7.05 19.44
C PHE A 87 -3.69 7.49 20.07
N ALA A 88 -3.93 8.77 20.14
CA ALA A 88 -5.24 9.29 20.50
C ALA A 88 -6.06 9.55 19.22
N LEU A 89 -7.31 9.09 19.21
CA LEU A 89 -8.26 9.47 18.18
C LEU A 89 -8.51 10.97 18.26
N GLN A 90 -8.23 11.69 17.18
CA GLN A 90 -8.46 13.13 17.11
C GLN A 90 -9.79 13.45 16.45
N GLU A 91 -10.01 12.92 15.26
CA GLU A 91 -11.21 13.20 14.47
C GLU A 91 -11.53 12.07 13.49
N LYS A 92 -12.73 12.08 12.96
CA LYS A 92 -13.18 11.19 11.90
C LYS A 92 -13.52 12.03 10.67
N LEU A 93 -12.92 11.71 9.53
CA LEU A 93 -13.20 12.36 8.26
C LEU A 93 -14.38 11.64 7.60
N MET A 94 -15.59 12.13 7.90
CA MET A 94 -16.83 11.49 7.46
C MET A 94 -17.31 12.08 6.12
N GLY A 95 -18.18 11.35 5.42
CA GLY A 95 -18.82 11.82 4.16
C GLY A 95 -18.96 10.75 3.10
N HIS A 96 -18.22 9.63 3.23
CA HIS A 96 -18.44 8.47 2.37
C HIS A 96 -19.70 7.70 2.78
N THR A 97 -20.39 7.12 1.78
CA THR A 97 -21.55 6.24 2.00
C THR A 97 -21.18 4.76 1.92
N SER A 98 -19.91 4.44 1.70
CA SER A 98 -19.34 3.10 1.73
C SER A 98 -17.89 3.15 2.24
N SER A 99 -17.26 1.98 2.44
CA SER A 99 -15.89 1.90 2.97
C SER A 99 -14.89 2.70 2.13
N THR A 100 -13.92 3.31 2.80
CA THR A 100 -12.77 3.94 2.16
C THR A 100 -11.71 2.90 1.80
N GLU A 101 -11.12 3.03 0.61
CA GLU A 101 -10.06 2.15 0.11
C GLU A 101 -8.69 2.84 0.14
N SER A 102 -8.66 4.16 -0.06
CA SER A 102 -7.41 4.91 -0.18
C SER A 102 -7.47 6.22 0.59
N ALA A 103 -6.29 6.69 1.00
CA ALA A 103 -6.09 8.00 1.60
C ALA A 103 -4.74 8.57 1.17
N ALA A 104 -4.70 9.86 0.87
CA ALA A 104 -3.47 10.57 0.57
C ALA A 104 -3.44 11.89 1.34
N ILE A 105 -2.23 12.35 1.65
CA ILE A 105 -2.01 13.67 2.22
C ILE A 105 -1.12 14.49 1.30
N SER A 106 -1.45 15.77 1.12
CA SER A 106 -0.64 16.67 0.33
C SER A 106 0.73 16.91 0.97
N PRO A 107 1.80 17.07 0.19
CA PRO A 107 3.14 17.35 0.70
C PRO A 107 3.25 18.57 1.60
N ASP A 108 2.38 19.59 1.43
CA ASP A 108 2.30 20.77 2.30
C ASP A 108 1.50 20.51 3.59
N GLY A 109 0.82 19.36 3.70
CA GLY A 109 0.05 18.92 4.87
C GLY A 109 -1.29 19.64 5.05
N LYS A 110 -1.75 20.42 4.07
CA LYS A 110 -3.00 21.18 4.16
C LYS A 110 -4.23 20.41 3.69
N TRP A 111 -4.04 19.35 2.89
CA TRP A 111 -5.11 18.61 2.27
C TRP A 111 -5.01 17.13 2.59
N VAL A 112 -6.14 16.51 2.86
CA VAL A 112 -6.30 15.06 2.91
C VAL A 112 -7.35 14.67 1.88
N ALA A 113 -7.04 13.68 1.04
CA ALA A 113 -7.98 13.08 0.11
C ALA A 113 -8.30 11.65 0.55
N THR A 114 -9.55 11.23 0.41
CA THR A 114 -9.99 9.84 0.64
C THR A 114 -10.78 9.36 -0.55
N GLY A 115 -10.55 8.09 -0.94
CA GLY A 115 -11.26 7.42 -2.01
C GLY A 115 -12.07 6.23 -1.49
N GLY A 116 -13.29 6.05 -1.98
CA GLY A 116 -14.21 5.06 -1.44
C GLY A 116 -14.89 4.15 -2.46
N TRP A 117 -15.52 3.10 -1.94
CA TRP A 117 -16.40 2.21 -2.69
C TRP A 117 -17.67 2.91 -3.19
N ASP A 118 -18.01 4.05 -2.62
CA ASP A 118 -19.09 4.94 -3.09
C ASP A 118 -18.73 5.71 -4.37
N ARG A 119 -17.57 5.42 -4.96
CA ARG A 119 -17.09 6.00 -6.21
C ARG A 119 -16.73 7.47 -6.13
N LYS A 120 -16.57 8.00 -4.92
CA LYS A 120 -16.25 9.40 -4.65
C LYS A 120 -14.82 9.54 -4.20
N VAL A 121 -14.25 10.72 -4.48
CA VAL A 121 -13.07 11.25 -3.79
C VAL A 121 -13.53 12.43 -2.96
N LEU A 122 -13.22 12.40 -1.66
CA LEU A 122 -13.50 13.50 -0.74
C LEU A 122 -12.19 14.20 -0.41
N LEU A 123 -12.18 15.52 -0.53
CA LEU A 123 -11.05 16.37 -0.23
C LEU A 123 -11.35 17.21 1.01
N TYR A 124 -10.48 17.10 2.02
CA TYR A 124 -10.59 17.82 3.28
C TYR A 124 -9.47 18.84 3.38
N ALA A 125 -9.80 20.05 3.77
CA ALA A 125 -8.86 21.15 4.03
C ALA A 125 -8.59 21.28 5.54
N LEU A 126 -7.33 21.51 5.88
CA LEU A 126 -6.93 21.85 7.26
C LEU A 126 -7.31 23.29 7.57
N ASP A 127 -8.19 23.49 8.56
CA ASP A 127 -8.61 24.83 8.99
C ASP A 127 -7.60 25.49 9.96
N SER A 128 -7.86 26.74 10.32
CA SER A 128 -7.03 27.52 11.26
C SER A 128 -6.94 26.90 12.67
N ASN A 129 -7.91 26.08 13.04
CA ASN A 129 -7.95 25.39 14.34
C ASN A 129 -7.20 24.03 14.27
N GLY A 130 -6.67 23.70 13.10
CA GLY A 130 -5.98 22.45 12.87
C GLY A 130 -6.92 21.26 12.77
N VAL A 131 -8.14 21.43 12.29
CA VAL A 131 -9.13 20.38 12.04
C VAL A 131 -9.32 20.22 10.53
N PHE A 132 -9.40 18.99 10.05
CA PHE A 132 -9.70 18.73 8.64
C PHE A 132 -11.21 18.81 8.39
N LYS A 133 -11.62 19.69 7.49
CA LYS A 133 -13.03 19.88 7.10
C LYS A 133 -13.23 19.53 5.65
N LEU A 134 -14.34 18.85 5.33
CA LEU A 134 -14.71 18.54 3.97
C LEU A 134 -14.82 19.85 3.16
N SER A 135 -14.00 19.94 2.13
CA SER A 135 -13.92 21.10 1.23
C SER A 135 -14.59 20.80 -0.10
N GLN A 136 -14.28 19.64 -0.69
CA GLN A 136 -14.78 19.28 -2.02
C GLN A 136 -15.13 17.78 -2.09
N THR A 137 -16.08 17.48 -2.98
CA THR A 137 -16.47 16.09 -3.33
C THR A 137 -16.35 15.93 -4.83
N PHE A 138 -15.46 15.03 -5.26
CA PHE A 138 -15.32 14.70 -6.67
C PHE A 138 -16.11 13.43 -6.98
N THR A 139 -16.97 13.57 -7.98
CA THR A 139 -17.74 12.48 -8.57
C THR A 139 -17.29 12.22 -10.00
N GLY A 140 -17.73 11.11 -10.59
CA GLY A 140 -17.45 10.79 -11.99
C GLY A 140 -16.65 9.52 -12.21
N HIS A 141 -16.14 8.88 -11.15
CA HIS A 141 -15.79 7.46 -11.22
C HIS A 141 -17.07 6.60 -11.19
N ASN A 142 -17.06 5.51 -11.97
CA ASN A 142 -18.14 4.52 -11.99
C ASN A 142 -17.81 3.26 -11.17
N GLY A 143 -16.60 3.17 -10.61
CA GLY A 143 -16.12 2.10 -9.75
C GLY A 143 -15.48 2.65 -8.48
N ALA A 144 -15.12 1.76 -7.55
CA ALA A 144 -14.43 2.13 -6.33
C ALA A 144 -13.10 2.84 -6.64
N VAL A 145 -12.79 3.90 -5.92
CA VAL A 145 -11.50 4.61 -6.00
C VAL A 145 -10.47 3.84 -5.19
N THR A 146 -9.47 3.30 -5.87
CA THR A 146 -8.50 2.34 -5.31
C THR A 146 -7.21 2.99 -4.84
N CYS A 147 -6.81 4.10 -5.46
CA CYS A 147 -5.55 4.77 -5.17
C CYS A 147 -5.65 6.27 -5.43
N LEU A 148 -4.88 7.04 -4.68
CA LEU A 148 -4.82 8.50 -4.69
C LEU A 148 -3.37 8.97 -4.61
N ALA A 149 -3.02 10.04 -5.31
CA ALA A 149 -1.74 10.70 -5.17
C ALA A 149 -1.87 12.20 -5.36
N PHE A 150 -1.19 12.99 -4.53
CA PHE A 150 -0.93 14.39 -4.78
C PHE A 150 0.37 14.56 -5.54
N ASP A 151 0.46 15.61 -6.36
CA ASP A 151 1.74 16.05 -6.91
C ASP A 151 2.63 16.67 -5.82
N ALA A 152 3.92 16.81 -6.10
CA ALA A 152 4.88 17.36 -5.13
C ALA A 152 4.60 18.81 -4.75
N GLN A 153 3.86 19.56 -5.57
CA GLN A 153 3.46 20.94 -5.37
C GLN A 153 2.15 21.09 -4.59
N SER A 154 1.45 20.00 -4.30
CA SER A 154 0.12 20.01 -3.66
C SER A 154 -0.97 20.72 -4.48
N THR A 155 -0.80 20.76 -5.80
CA THR A 155 -1.71 21.47 -6.73
C THR A 155 -2.62 20.53 -7.49
N LEU A 156 -2.21 19.28 -7.69
CA LEU A 156 -2.95 18.27 -8.41
C LEU A 156 -3.24 17.07 -7.53
N LEU A 157 -4.38 16.45 -7.76
CA LEU A 157 -4.78 15.18 -7.16
C LEU A 157 -5.16 14.20 -8.27
N ALA A 158 -4.47 13.07 -8.32
CA ALA A 158 -4.80 11.95 -9.19
C ALA A 158 -5.57 10.88 -8.43
N SER A 159 -6.55 10.28 -9.09
CA SER A 159 -7.33 9.16 -8.57
C SER A 159 -7.44 8.04 -9.61
N GLY A 160 -7.13 6.83 -9.21
CA GLY A 160 -7.34 5.61 -9.98
C GLY A 160 -8.49 4.79 -9.44
N SER A 161 -9.19 4.06 -10.31
CA SER A 161 -10.42 3.37 -9.95
C SER A 161 -10.55 1.98 -10.57
N LYS A 162 -11.45 1.20 -9.98
CA LYS A 162 -11.93 -0.08 -10.52
C LYS A 162 -12.77 0.07 -11.80
N ASP A 163 -13.12 1.29 -12.19
CA ASP A 163 -13.73 1.58 -13.49
C ASP A 163 -12.68 1.75 -14.61
N PHE A 164 -11.41 1.44 -14.32
CA PHE A 164 -10.27 1.51 -15.23
C PHE A 164 -9.85 2.93 -15.60
N SER A 165 -10.49 3.95 -15.00
CA SER A 165 -10.20 5.34 -15.28
C SER A 165 -9.18 5.94 -14.31
N LEU A 166 -8.35 6.82 -14.88
CA LEU A 166 -7.55 7.81 -14.16
C LEU A 166 -8.23 9.17 -14.29
N ARG A 167 -8.32 9.90 -13.19
CA ARG A 167 -8.78 11.30 -13.16
C ARG A 167 -7.73 12.14 -12.44
N VAL A 168 -7.44 13.31 -12.99
CA VAL A 168 -6.57 14.32 -12.37
C VAL A 168 -7.34 15.61 -12.24
N VAL A 169 -7.41 16.15 -11.03
CA VAL A 169 -8.12 17.39 -10.72
C VAL A 169 -7.17 18.42 -10.13
N ASP A 170 -7.48 19.67 -10.30
CA ASP A 170 -6.86 20.79 -9.64
C ASP A 170 -7.39 20.88 -8.21
N VAL A 171 -6.52 20.87 -7.22
CA VAL A 171 -6.86 20.82 -5.79
C VAL A 171 -7.59 22.07 -5.34
N ALA A 172 -7.17 23.24 -5.81
CA ALA A 172 -7.73 24.52 -5.36
C ALA A 172 -9.10 24.80 -5.96
N THR A 173 -9.28 24.50 -7.25
CA THR A 173 -10.50 24.84 -8.00
C THR A 173 -11.47 23.67 -8.12
N GLY A 174 -10.99 22.44 -7.95
CA GLY A 174 -11.77 21.22 -8.22
C GLY A 174 -11.95 20.91 -9.70
N ALA A 175 -11.34 21.68 -10.59
CA ALA A 175 -11.48 21.50 -12.03
C ALA A 175 -10.81 20.20 -12.50
N LEU A 176 -11.53 19.43 -13.33
CA LEU A 176 -10.96 18.28 -14.00
C LEU A 176 -9.93 18.75 -15.03
N LYS A 177 -8.67 18.37 -14.84
CA LYS A 177 -7.58 18.67 -15.76
C LYS A 177 -7.42 17.61 -16.84
N PHE A 178 -7.61 16.34 -16.44
CA PHE A 178 -7.35 15.21 -17.31
C PHE A 178 -8.14 13.99 -16.87
N GLN A 179 -8.61 13.20 -17.83
CA GLN A 179 -9.25 11.90 -17.60
C GLN A 179 -8.90 10.95 -18.75
N THR A 180 -8.70 9.67 -18.42
CA THR A 180 -8.54 8.60 -19.41
C THR A 180 -9.16 7.31 -18.91
N MET A 181 -9.51 6.40 -19.83
CA MET A 181 -10.01 5.04 -19.59
C MET A 181 -9.25 4.04 -20.47
N ASP A 182 -7.92 4.16 -20.55
CA ASP A 182 -7.11 3.33 -21.45
C ASP A 182 -6.80 1.95 -20.87
N HIS A 183 -6.84 1.80 -19.54
CA HIS A 183 -6.66 0.50 -18.90
C HIS A 183 -7.83 -0.45 -19.18
N LYS A 184 -7.53 -1.76 -19.14
CA LYS A 184 -8.51 -2.84 -19.38
C LYS A 184 -9.00 -3.50 -18.09
N ASP A 185 -8.43 -3.11 -16.95
CA ASP A 185 -8.78 -3.59 -15.62
C ASP A 185 -8.46 -2.51 -14.58
N ALA A 186 -8.77 -2.78 -13.32
CA ALA A 186 -8.64 -1.86 -12.20
C ALA A 186 -7.26 -1.22 -12.12
N ILE A 187 -7.21 0.09 -11.94
CA ILE A 187 -5.99 0.80 -11.57
C ILE A 187 -5.69 0.52 -10.10
N THR A 188 -4.48 0.09 -9.80
CA THR A 188 -4.03 -0.31 -8.46
C THR A 188 -3.16 0.74 -7.80
N ALA A 189 -2.39 1.49 -8.59
CA ALA A 189 -1.53 2.57 -8.09
C ALA A 189 -1.50 3.74 -9.06
N VAL A 190 -1.33 4.94 -8.50
CA VAL A 190 -1.06 6.19 -9.22
C VAL A 190 0.09 6.90 -8.54
N GLU A 191 0.98 7.51 -9.32
CA GLU A 191 2.10 8.30 -8.80
C GLU A 191 2.44 9.43 -9.77
N PHE A 192 2.73 10.63 -9.24
CA PHE A 192 3.29 11.72 -10.01
C PHE A 192 4.82 11.64 -10.06
N ASP A 193 5.39 12.12 -11.14
CA ASP A 193 6.81 12.44 -11.15
C ASP A 193 7.10 13.66 -10.24
N ALA A 194 8.37 13.84 -9.86
CA ALA A 194 8.76 14.90 -8.93
C ALA A 194 8.43 16.33 -9.42
N ALA A 195 8.25 16.51 -10.73
CA ALA A 195 7.90 17.81 -11.34
C ALA A 195 6.38 18.04 -11.42
N GLY A 196 5.54 17.00 -11.16
CA GLY A 196 4.09 17.07 -11.37
C GLY A 196 3.67 17.11 -12.83
N LYS A 197 4.61 16.85 -13.75
CA LYS A 197 4.38 16.90 -15.18
C LYS A 197 3.77 15.62 -15.72
N PHE A 198 4.20 14.50 -15.18
CA PHE A 198 3.74 13.19 -15.58
C PHE A 198 3.04 12.47 -14.42
N VAL A 199 2.02 11.68 -14.74
CA VAL A 199 1.40 10.74 -13.82
C VAL A 199 1.56 9.32 -14.38
N MET A 200 2.01 8.40 -13.53
CA MET A 200 2.07 6.98 -13.81
C MET A 200 0.91 6.25 -13.18
N THR A 201 0.42 5.22 -13.85
CA THR A 201 -0.57 4.30 -13.34
C THR A 201 -0.09 2.86 -13.49
N ALA A 202 -0.44 2.03 -12.52
CA ALA A 202 -0.33 0.58 -12.61
C ALA A 202 -1.71 -0.06 -12.56
N SER A 203 -1.87 -1.22 -13.17
CA SER A 203 -3.18 -1.89 -13.28
C SER A 203 -3.07 -3.41 -13.17
N VAL A 204 -4.19 -4.01 -12.79
CA VAL A 204 -4.43 -5.46 -12.86
C VAL A 204 -4.34 -5.99 -14.29
N ASP A 205 -4.53 -5.13 -15.31
CA ASP A 205 -4.36 -5.49 -16.73
C ASP A 205 -2.90 -5.82 -17.11
N GLY A 206 -1.96 -5.68 -16.15
CA GLY A 206 -0.54 -5.98 -16.34
C GLY A 206 0.21 -4.87 -17.08
N THR A 207 -0.35 -3.67 -17.20
CA THR A 207 0.32 -2.54 -17.84
C THR A 207 0.61 -1.41 -16.85
N ILE A 208 1.70 -0.70 -17.13
CA ILE A 208 2.06 0.57 -16.52
C ILE A 208 2.00 1.63 -17.61
N ARG A 209 1.34 2.75 -17.33
CA ARG A 209 1.14 3.82 -18.30
C ARG A 209 1.64 5.14 -17.75
N LEU A 210 2.24 5.94 -18.63
CA LEU A 210 2.73 7.29 -18.32
C LEU A 210 1.96 8.30 -19.15
N TYR A 211 1.36 9.28 -18.48
CA TYR A 211 0.56 10.33 -19.06
C TYR A 211 1.19 11.71 -18.82
N ASP A 212 1.20 12.57 -19.84
CA ASP A 212 1.61 13.98 -19.74
C ASP A 212 0.43 14.82 -19.23
N VAL A 213 0.46 15.22 -17.96
CA VAL A 213 -0.61 16.01 -17.34
C VAL A 213 -0.54 17.48 -17.75
N ALA A 214 0.67 17.98 -18.05
CA ALA A 214 0.87 19.35 -18.49
C ALA A 214 0.32 19.57 -19.91
N ASN A 215 0.39 18.54 -20.76
CA ASN A 215 -0.11 18.56 -22.12
C ASN A 215 -1.04 17.36 -22.40
N PRO A 216 -2.29 17.40 -21.91
CA PRO A 216 -3.21 16.26 -22.01
C PRO A 216 -3.49 15.79 -23.44
N THR A 217 -3.34 16.66 -24.44
CA THR A 217 -3.48 16.31 -25.86
C THR A 217 -2.43 15.30 -26.35
N ASN A 218 -1.27 15.20 -25.65
CA ASN A 218 -0.25 14.22 -25.96
C ASN A 218 -0.64 12.80 -25.53
N ASN A 219 -1.69 12.65 -24.73
CA ASN A 219 -2.08 11.39 -24.12
C ASN A 219 -2.94 10.49 -25.03
N GLN A 220 -3.16 10.88 -26.29
CA GLN A 220 -3.76 9.97 -27.30
C GLN A 220 -2.94 8.68 -27.51
N LYS A 221 -1.65 8.73 -27.20
CA LYS A 221 -0.74 7.57 -27.17
C LYS A 221 0.18 7.65 -25.95
N PRO A 222 -0.30 7.24 -24.77
CA PRO A 222 0.54 7.22 -23.58
C PRO A 222 1.71 6.25 -23.78
N ARG A 223 2.81 6.48 -23.06
CA ARG A 223 3.86 5.46 -22.99
C ARG A 223 3.32 4.29 -22.17
N VAL A 224 3.40 3.10 -22.76
CA VAL A 224 2.89 1.88 -22.13
C VAL A 224 4.02 0.90 -21.97
N TYR A 225 4.17 0.35 -20.78
CA TYR A 225 4.96 -0.83 -20.52
C TYR A 225 4.03 -1.99 -20.18
N SER A 226 4.10 -3.08 -20.96
CA SER A 226 3.33 -4.30 -20.71
C SER A 226 4.17 -5.27 -19.91
N TYR A 227 3.89 -5.34 -18.60
CA TYR A 227 4.53 -6.29 -17.71
C TYR A 227 3.98 -7.72 -17.90
N GLY A 228 2.75 -7.82 -18.39
CA GLY A 228 2.09 -9.09 -18.71
C GLY A 228 1.52 -9.82 -17.49
N LYS A 229 1.60 -9.25 -16.30
CA LYS A 229 1.07 -9.80 -15.04
C LYS A 229 0.51 -8.68 -14.20
N PRO A 230 -0.56 -8.92 -13.39
CA PRO A 230 -1.13 -7.89 -12.53
C PRO A 230 -0.07 -7.17 -11.70
N VAL A 231 -0.06 -5.84 -11.75
CA VAL A 231 0.77 -4.99 -10.93
C VAL A 231 -0.05 -4.53 -9.73
N ASN A 232 0.45 -4.78 -8.52
CA ASN A 232 -0.24 -4.43 -7.29
C ASN A 232 0.08 -3.00 -6.85
N ASP A 233 1.35 -2.59 -6.99
CA ASP A 233 1.81 -1.26 -6.59
C ASP A 233 3.02 -0.81 -7.41
N LEU A 234 3.26 0.49 -7.44
CA LEU A 234 4.25 1.17 -8.27
C LEU A 234 4.85 2.35 -7.51
N LEU A 235 6.18 2.50 -7.55
CA LEU A 235 6.88 3.67 -7.05
C LEU A 235 7.98 4.12 -8.01
N THR A 236 8.11 5.43 -8.21
CA THR A 236 9.23 6.01 -8.95
C THR A 236 10.53 5.86 -8.16
N ALA A 237 11.56 5.32 -8.79
CA ALA A 237 12.87 5.20 -8.16
C ALA A 237 13.55 6.59 -8.04
N PRO A 238 14.49 6.75 -7.09
CA PRO A 238 15.16 8.02 -6.82
C PRO A 238 15.89 8.64 -8.03
N ASN A 239 16.26 7.80 -9.00
CA ASN A 239 16.93 8.24 -10.23
C ASN A 239 15.99 8.88 -11.27
N GLY A 240 14.66 8.83 -11.04
CA GLY A 240 13.63 9.35 -11.94
C GLY A 240 13.53 8.64 -13.30
N LYS A 241 14.27 7.55 -13.50
CA LYS A 241 14.33 6.80 -14.78
C LYS A 241 13.77 5.39 -14.69
N THR A 242 13.84 4.81 -13.50
CA THR A 242 13.32 3.47 -13.20
C THR A 242 12.19 3.57 -12.18
N PHE A 243 11.45 2.51 -12.03
CA PHE A 243 10.39 2.39 -11.05
C PHE A 243 10.40 1.00 -10.41
N TYR A 244 9.99 0.94 -9.16
CA TYR A 244 9.79 -0.31 -8.43
C TYR A 244 8.37 -0.79 -8.67
N ILE A 245 8.21 -2.07 -8.94
CA ILE A 245 6.91 -2.71 -9.11
C ILE A 245 6.76 -3.88 -8.15
N ALA A 246 5.62 -3.91 -7.46
CA ALA A 246 5.13 -5.10 -6.77
C ALA A 246 4.16 -5.81 -7.70
N ASN A 247 4.35 -7.12 -7.88
CA ASN A 247 3.50 -7.90 -8.76
C ASN A 247 2.89 -9.12 -8.05
N ASN A 248 1.82 -9.64 -8.64
CA ASN A 248 1.06 -10.73 -8.05
C ASN A 248 1.61 -12.14 -8.35
N SER A 249 2.79 -12.25 -8.97
CA SER A 249 3.20 -13.54 -9.55
C SER A 249 4.49 -14.12 -8.99
N ASN A 250 5.43 -13.26 -8.56
CA ASN A 250 6.79 -13.71 -8.25
C ASN A 250 7.16 -13.52 -6.77
N ASN A 251 6.29 -12.95 -5.94
CA ASN A 251 6.57 -12.59 -4.54
C ASN A 251 7.77 -11.63 -4.38
N ASP A 252 8.14 -10.95 -5.46
CA ASP A 252 9.33 -10.12 -5.58
C ASP A 252 8.95 -8.69 -5.91
N VAL A 253 9.92 -7.78 -5.72
CA VAL A 253 9.87 -6.43 -6.27
C VAL A 253 10.98 -6.28 -7.30
N GLU A 254 10.65 -5.68 -8.42
CA GLU A 254 11.60 -5.40 -9.49
C GLU A 254 11.77 -3.90 -9.69
N SER A 255 13.02 -3.45 -9.91
CA SER A 255 13.34 -2.13 -10.44
C SER A 255 13.50 -2.22 -11.94
N ILE A 256 12.62 -1.58 -12.68
CA ILE A 256 12.58 -1.63 -14.15
C ILE A 256 12.47 -0.23 -14.76
N ASP A 257 12.74 -0.10 -16.06
CA ASP A 257 12.41 1.08 -16.87
C ASP A 257 11.28 0.81 -17.87
N PHE A 258 10.88 1.81 -18.62
CA PHE A 258 9.83 1.67 -19.66
C PHE A 258 10.22 0.79 -20.86
N THR A 259 11.45 0.30 -20.95
CA THR A 259 11.86 -0.70 -21.94
C THR A 259 11.71 -2.12 -21.42
N GLY A 260 11.41 -2.28 -20.11
CA GLY A 260 11.30 -3.56 -19.43
C GLY A 260 12.63 -4.12 -18.96
N ARG A 261 13.71 -3.34 -19.05
CA ARG A 261 15.00 -3.74 -18.52
C ARG A 261 14.93 -3.75 -16.99
N VAL A 262 15.22 -4.94 -16.40
CA VAL A 262 15.34 -5.10 -14.95
C VAL A 262 16.73 -4.67 -14.51
N TYR A 263 16.80 -3.74 -13.57
CA TYR A 263 18.04 -3.23 -12.97
C TYR A 263 18.36 -3.91 -11.66
N GLN A 264 17.34 -4.24 -10.88
CA GLN A 264 17.49 -4.85 -9.56
C GLN A 264 16.25 -5.66 -9.20
N ARG A 265 16.46 -6.70 -8.38
CA ARG A 265 15.39 -7.51 -7.79
C ARG A 265 15.56 -7.57 -6.28
N PHE A 266 14.44 -7.52 -5.57
CA PHE A 266 14.32 -7.66 -4.12
C PHE A 266 13.57 -8.97 -3.87
N VAL A 267 14.36 -10.03 -3.59
CA VAL A 267 13.88 -11.41 -3.66
C VAL A 267 14.22 -12.21 -2.40
N GLY A 268 13.53 -13.33 -2.23
CA GLY A 268 13.94 -14.39 -1.28
C GLY A 268 13.45 -14.20 0.15
N VAL A 269 12.53 -13.27 0.41
CA VAL A 269 11.94 -13.08 1.75
C VAL A 269 10.44 -13.30 1.74
N HIS A 270 9.70 -12.62 0.83
CA HIS A 270 8.28 -12.84 0.73
C HIS A 270 7.95 -14.22 0.17
N THR A 271 7.03 -14.93 0.80
CA THR A 271 6.56 -16.26 0.39
C THR A 271 5.24 -16.20 -0.39
N MET A 272 4.60 -15.03 -0.42
CA MET A 272 3.39 -14.73 -1.16
C MET A 272 3.50 -13.35 -1.82
N PRO A 273 2.62 -12.99 -2.76
CA PRO A 273 2.67 -11.72 -3.47
C PRO A 273 2.82 -10.49 -2.60
N VAL A 274 3.67 -9.56 -3.07
CA VAL A 274 3.83 -8.23 -2.47
C VAL A 274 2.67 -7.35 -2.92
N ASN A 275 2.03 -6.66 -1.96
CA ASN A 275 0.86 -5.82 -2.21
C ASN A 275 1.19 -4.34 -2.30
N CYS A 276 2.15 -3.87 -1.51
CA CYS A 276 2.40 -2.45 -1.33
C CYS A 276 3.89 -2.17 -1.13
N LEU A 277 4.27 -0.96 -1.51
CA LEU A 277 5.63 -0.44 -1.50
C LEU A 277 5.66 0.94 -0.85
N ALA A 278 6.77 1.30 -0.21
CA ALA A 278 7.06 2.69 0.13
C ALA A 278 8.57 2.95 0.12
N LEU A 279 8.95 4.19 -0.21
CA LEU A 279 10.32 4.66 -0.16
C LEU A 279 10.55 5.54 1.07
N SER A 280 11.68 5.35 1.74
CA SER A 280 12.14 6.29 2.77
C SER A 280 12.38 7.68 2.15
N ASN A 281 12.21 8.74 2.95
CA ASN A 281 12.43 10.12 2.47
C ASN A 281 13.88 10.37 2.07
N ASN A 282 14.83 9.70 2.75
CA ASN A 282 16.25 9.74 2.40
C ASN A 282 16.60 8.88 1.17
N LYS A 283 15.62 8.19 0.57
CA LYS A 283 15.75 7.36 -0.64
C LYS A 283 16.74 6.20 -0.54
N ARG A 284 17.04 5.72 0.68
CA ARG A 284 17.99 4.62 0.93
C ARG A 284 17.31 3.28 1.19
N LEU A 285 16.05 3.32 1.66
CA LEU A 285 15.29 2.14 2.05
C LEU A 285 14.04 2.01 1.20
N LEU A 286 13.76 0.80 0.77
CA LEU A 286 12.47 0.36 0.27
C LEU A 286 11.79 -0.47 1.35
N VAL A 287 10.49 -0.32 1.54
CA VAL A 287 9.70 -1.21 2.38
C VAL A 287 8.62 -1.87 1.53
N THR A 288 8.33 -3.11 1.85
CA THR A 288 7.33 -3.93 1.18
C THR A 288 6.38 -4.56 2.18
N GLY A 289 5.11 -4.69 1.83
CA GLY A 289 4.12 -5.44 2.59
C GLY A 289 3.49 -6.52 1.73
N GLY A 290 3.36 -7.74 2.27
CA GLY A 290 2.94 -8.91 1.49
C GLY A 290 1.66 -9.59 1.96
N ASN A 291 1.14 -10.48 1.10
CA ASN A 291 0.06 -11.41 1.44
C ASN A 291 0.50 -12.43 2.50
N ASP A 292 1.80 -12.64 2.66
CA ASP A 292 2.42 -13.48 3.68
C ASP A 292 2.43 -12.84 5.08
N LYS A 293 1.76 -11.68 5.24
CA LYS A 293 1.59 -10.96 6.51
C LYS A 293 2.86 -10.26 7.00
N SER A 294 3.94 -10.32 6.24
CA SER A 294 5.22 -9.73 6.60
C SER A 294 5.37 -8.32 6.04
N VAL A 295 6.15 -7.51 6.75
CA VAL A 295 6.67 -6.22 6.29
C VAL A 295 8.17 -6.33 6.24
N VAL A 296 8.80 -6.00 5.11
CA VAL A 296 10.24 -6.16 4.91
C VAL A 296 10.87 -4.83 4.55
N ILE A 297 11.96 -4.48 5.21
CA ILE A 297 12.80 -3.33 4.88
C ILE A 297 14.00 -3.81 4.10
N TRP A 298 14.26 -3.16 2.96
CA TRP A 298 15.35 -3.46 2.05
C TRP A 298 16.31 -2.28 1.92
N ASP A 299 17.57 -2.56 1.76
CA ASP A 299 18.58 -1.60 1.33
C ASP A 299 18.55 -1.47 -0.20
N ILE A 300 18.27 -0.27 -0.70
CA ILE A 300 18.12 -0.02 -2.14
C ILE A 300 19.43 -0.22 -2.88
N ALA A 301 20.57 0.13 -2.28
CA ALA A 301 21.86 0.06 -2.97
C ALA A 301 22.29 -1.39 -3.23
N THR A 302 21.99 -2.29 -2.29
CA THR A 302 22.42 -3.69 -2.35
C THR A 302 21.32 -4.66 -2.78
N GLY A 303 20.04 -4.26 -2.71
CA GLY A 303 18.88 -5.13 -2.92
C GLY A 303 18.67 -6.17 -1.82
N LYS A 304 19.41 -6.08 -0.71
CA LYS A 304 19.34 -7.05 0.38
C LYS A 304 18.29 -6.68 1.41
N PRO A 305 17.60 -7.67 2.01
CA PRO A 305 16.71 -7.42 3.12
C PRO A 305 17.53 -7.03 4.36
N LEU A 306 17.06 -6.01 5.06
CA LEU A 306 17.65 -5.56 6.33
C LEU A 306 16.86 -6.09 7.52
N LYS A 307 15.53 -6.12 7.42
CA LYS A 307 14.62 -6.54 8.48
C LYS A 307 13.36 -7.15 7.93
N THR A 308 12.87 -8.19 8.60
CA THR A 308 11.55 -8.77 8.40
C THR A 308 10.74 -8.58 9.67
N MET A 309 9.64 -7.86 9.58
CA MET A 309 8.77 -7.53 10.70
C MET A 309 7.50 -8.36 10.61
N LEU A 310 7.25 -9.14 11.64
CA LEU A 310 6.09 -10.03 11.75
C LEU A 310 5.13 -9.51 12.82
N GLY A 311 3.84 -9.75 12.64
CA GLY A 311 2.84 -9.36 13.62
C GLY A 311 1.44 -9.25 13.06
N HIS A 312 1.26 -8.83 11.80
CA HIS A 312 -0.03 -8.89 11.14
C HIS A 312 -0.53 -10.33 11.07
N THR A 313 -1.83 -10.53 11.34
CA THR A 313 -2.47 -11.84 11.29
C THR A 313 -3.11 -12.14 9.94
N TRP A 314 -3.21 -11.10 9.08
CA TRP A 314 -3.66 -11.22 7.70
C TRP A 314 -2.76 -10.37 6.79
N LYS A 315 -3.07 -10.34 5.48
CA LYS A 315 -2.28 -9.63 4.46
C LYS A 315 -2.09 -8.16 4.82
N VAL A 316 -0.89 -7.65 4.54
CA VAL A 316 -0.57 -6.23 4.63
C VAL A 316 -1.13 -5.51 3.40
N ASN A 317 -1.87 -4.43 3.61
CA ASN A 317 -2.51 -3.65 2.55
C ASN A 317 -1.70 -2.42 2.14
N SER A 318 -1.08 -1.74 3.10
CA SER A 318 -0.30 -0.52 2.87
C SER A 318 0.86 -0.41 3.85
N VAL A 319 1.91 0.26 3.42
CA VAL A 319 3.08 0.63 4.22
C VAL A 319 3.46 2.09 3.90
N SER A 320 3.90 2.85 4.90
CA SER A 320 4.32 4.24 4.70
C SER A 320 5.37 4.65 5.73
N PHE A 321 6.41 5.39 5.30
CA PHE A 321 7.40 5.95 6.21
C PHE A 321 6.93 7.25 6.85
N SER A 322 7.35 7.47 8.08
CA SER A 322 7.29 8.79 8.69
C SER A 322 8.31 9.73 8.02
N ARG A 323 8.05 11.05 8.05
CA ARG A 323 8.89 12.05 7.39
C ARG A 323 10.35 12.04 7.82
N ASN A 324 10.65 11.61 9.04
CA ASN A 324 12.01 11.51 9.57
C ASN A 324 12.66 10.14 9.36
N ASP A 325 12.00 9.20 8.65
CA ASP A 325 12.44 7.83 8.40
C ASP A 325 12.71 7.00 9.66
N GLN A 326 12.20 7.43 10.82
CA GLN A 326 12.38 6.69 12.08
C GLN A 326 11.31 5.63 12.30
N TYR A 327 10.12 5.88 11.79
CA TYR A 327 8.96 5.03 11.95
C TYR A 327 8.38 4.63 10.61
N LEU A 328 7.75 3.48 10.62
CA LEU A 328 6.99 2.93 9.53
C LEU A 328 5.60 2.59 10.05
N VAL A 329 4.55 2.91 9.31
CA VAL A 329 3.21 2.41 9.57
C VAL A 329 2.87 1.33 8.55
N SER A 330 2.19 0.28 8.99
CA SER A 330 1.58 -0.74 8.14
C SER A 330 0.12 -0.95 8.51
N THR A 331 -0.69 -1.28 7.52
CA THR A 331 -2.11 -1.63 7.68
C THR A 331 -2.39 -3.02 7.16
N GLY A 332 -3.34 -3.71 7.77
CA GLY A 332 -3.68 -5.07 7.37
C GLY A 332 -5.19 -5.32 7.25
N ASN A 333 -5.52 -6.40 6.56
CA ASN A 333 -6.89 -6.92 6.52
C ASN A 333 -7.38 -7.43 7.88
N ASP A 334 -6.46 -7.60 8.84
CA ASP A 334 -6.76 -7.89 10.25
C ASP A 334 -7.38 -6.72 11.00
N GLY A 335 -7.51 -5.56 10.34
CA GLY A 335 -8.01 -4.33 10.94
C GLY A 335 -7.00 -3.63 11.84
N GLU A 336 -5.76 -4.11 11.88
CA GLU A 336 -4.71 -3.52 12.68
C GLU A 336 -3.93 -2.46 11.90
N VAL A 337 -3.55 -1.41 12.62
CA VAL A 337 -2.58 -0.41 12.18
C VAL A 337 -1.39 -0.54 13.12
N ARG A 338 -0.25 -0.93 12.56
CA ARG A 338 0.99 -1.16 13.32
C ARG A 338 2.03 -0.11 12.99
N VAL A 339 2.71 0.38 14.00
CA VAL A 339 3.85 1.26 13.82
C VAL A 339 5.10 0.56 14.32
N TRP A 340 6.15 0.68 13.52
CA TRP A 340 7.41 0.00 13.72
C TRP A 340 8.55 1.01 13.80
N ASP A 341 9.50 0.78 14.67
CA ASP A 341 10.78 1.50 14.67
C ASP A 341 11.66 0.93 13.54
N VAL A 342 12.06 1.80 12.61
CA VAL A 342 12.82 1.41 11.41
C VAL A 342 14.20 0.85 11.76
N ASN A 343 14.84 1.36 12.83
CA ASN A 343 16.18 0.92 13.20
C ASN A 343 16.18 -0.45 13.86
N THR A 344 15.21 -0.70 14.76
CA THR A 344 15.15 -1.94 15.53
C THR A 344 14.30 -3.00 14.85
N GLY A 345 13.31 -2.61 14.07
CA GLY A 345 12.27 -3.48 13.54
C GLY A 345 11.18 -3.84 14.56
N ALA A 346 11.25 -3.27 15.77
CA ALA A 346 10.27 -3.52 16.82
C ALA A 346 8.92 -2.85 16.51
N CYS A 347 7.83 -3.55 16.80
CA CYS A 347 6.49 -2.96 16.80
C CYS A 347 6.35 -2.06 18.03
N VAL A 348 6.20 -0.76 17.82
CA VAL A 348 6.11 0.23 18.90
C VAL A 348 4.68 0.64 19.23
N SER A 349 3.72 0.35 18.34
CA SER A 349 2.29 0.60 18.60
C SER A 349 1.41 -0.25 17.72
N VAL A 350 0.25 -0.66 18.25
CA VAL A 350 -0.81 -1.37 17.52
C VAL A 350 -2.13 -0.70 17.82
N GLN A 351 -2.83 -0.21 16.77
CA GLN A 351 -4.20 0.28 16.89
C GLN A 351 -5.18 -0.77 16.38
N LYS A 352 -6.20 -1.05 17.17
CA LYS A 352 -7.26 -2.05 16.91
C LYS A 352 -8.64 -1.44 17.17
N ASN A 353 -9.69 -2.14 16.79
CA ASN A 353 -11.08 -1.93 17.21
C ASN A 353 -11.85 -0.75 16.59
N LEU A 354 -11.22 0.15 15.84
CA LEU A 354 -11.94 1.20 15.12
C LEU A 354 -12.21 0.84 13.66
N ILE A 355 -11.39 -0.04 13.09
CA ILE A 355 -11.42 -0.39 11.68
C ILE A 355 -11.41 -1.92 11.57
N THR A 356 -12.35 -2.50 10.81
CA THR A 356 -12.41 -3.95 10.58
C THR A 356 -11.44 -4.41 9.49
N THR A 357 -11.07 -3.49 8.58
CA THR A 357 -10.07 -3.70 7.53
C THR A 357 -9.37 -2.38 7.33
N ALA A 358 -8.11 -2.28 7.71
CA ALA A 358 -7.29 -1.11 7.46
C ALA A 358 -6.70 -1.20 6.05
N ARG A 359 -6.97 -0.18 5.22
CA ARG A 359 -6.57 -0.15 3.80
C ARG A 359 -5.32 0.65 3.58
N GLU A 360 -5.29 1.86 4.09
CA GLU A 360 -4.16 2.76 3.91
C GLU A 360 -3.91 3.58 5.17
N ALA A 361 -2.65 3.85 5.48
CA ALA A 361 -2.26 4.76 6.54
C ALA A 361 -1.08 5.62 6.11
N VAL A 362 -1.19 6.93 6.35
CA VAL A 362 -0.17 7.91 6.01
C VAL A 362 0.08 8.87 7.17
N PHE A 363 1.36 9.22 7.40
CA PHE A 363 1.72 10.27 8.35
C PHE A 363 1.56 11.66 7.71
N THR A 364 1.11 12.63 8.50
CA THR A 364 1.19 14.03 8.07
C THR A 364 2.66 14.47 7.96
N PRO A 365 3.00 15.41 7.04
CA PRO A 365 4.38 15.86 6.85
C PRO A 365 5.04 16.41 8.13
N ASN A 366 4.25 16.99 9.04
CA ASN A 366 4.72 17.46 10.35
C ASN A 366 4.79 16.35 11.40
N MET A 367 4.43 15.12 11.03
CA MET A 367 4.38 13.93 11.89
C MET A 367 3.48 14.02 13.12
N LYS A 368 2.65 15.06 13.24
CA LYS A 368 1.75 15.21 14.40
C LYS A 368 0.51 14.33 14.32
N ARG A 369 0.20 13.81 13.12
CA ARG A 369 -0.99 13.01 12.88
C ARG A 369 -0.72 11.86 11.93
N MET A 370 -1.61 10.89 11.98
CA MET A 370 -1.69 9.78 11.05
C MET A 370 -3.14 9.65 10.58
N ILE A 371 -3.33 9.57 9.27
CA ILE A 371 -4.64 9.33 8.65
C ILE A 371 -4.72 7.86 8.28
N VAL A 372 -5.83 7.21 8.64
CA VAL A 372 -6.08 5.80 8.33
C VAL A 372 -7.42 5.66 7.61
N ALA A 373 -7.37 5.15 6.40
CA ALA A 373 -8.55 4.75 5.61
C ALA A 373 -8.85 3.27 5.79
N GLY A 374 -10.14 2.91 5.69
CA GLY A 374 -10.54 1.52 5.77
C GLY A 374 -12.03 1.34 6.06
N LYS A 375 -12.43 0.09 6.30
CA LYS A 375 -13.78 -0.24 6.69
C LYS A 375 -13.92 -0.05 8.20
N MET A 376 -14.61 0.98 8.63
CA MET A 376 -14.84 1.26 10.04
C MET A 376 -15.77 0.22 10.67
N VAL A 377 -15.61 0.00 11.98
CA VAL A 377 -16.60 -0.73 12.79
C VAL A 377 -17.87 0.10 12.81
N ALA A 378 -18.96 -0.48 12.29
CA ALA A 378 -20.20 0.24 12.04
C ALA A 378 -20.82 0.81 13.33
N GLN A 379 -20.92 2.14 13.39
CA GLN A 379 -21.91 2.85 14.18
C GLN A 379 -22.67 3.76 13.20
N GLY A 380 -23.74 3.23 12.59
CA GLY A 380 -24.51 3.94 11.57
C GLY A 380 -23.98 3.76 10.14
N SER A 381 -24.61 4.42 9.18
CA SER A 381 -24.36 4.26 7.72
C SER A 381 -23.28 5.20 7.15
N THR A 382 -22.39 5.72 7.97
CA THR A 382 -21.36 6.68 7.55
C THR A 382 -19.97 6.08 7.64
N TYR A 383 -19.20 6.24 6.56
CA TYR A 383 -17.84 5.74 6.43
C TYR A 383 -16.88 6.91 6.20
N GLY A 384 -15.61 6.71 6.52
CA GLY A 384 -14.60 7.73 6.37
C GLY A 384 -13.21 7.24 6.74
N ALA A 385 -12.30 8.18 6.88
CA ALA A 385 -10.97 7.92 7.45
C ALA A 385 -10.91 8.40 8.91
N VAL A 386 -9.94 7.88 9.63
CA VAL A 386 -9.69 8.22 11.05
C VAL A 386 -8.39 9.00 11.13
N VAL A 387 -8.38 10.07 11.91
CA VAL A 387 -7.18 10.85 12.20
C VAL A 387 -6.76 10.59 13.64
N TYR A 388 -5.54 10.10 13.79
CA TYR A 388 -4.90 9.90 15.08
C TYR A 388 -3.85 10.97 15.33
N THR A 389 -3.71 11.44 16.58
CA THR A 389 -2.51 12.16 16.99
C THR A 389 -1.37 11.18 17.24
N THR A 390 -0.18 11.53 16.81
CA THR A 390 1.02 10.74 17.06
C THR A 390 1.70 11.23 18.34
N PRO A 391 2.37 10.35 19.10
CA PRO A 391 3.06 10.71 20.32
C PRO A 391 4.13 11.79 20.09
N PRO A 392 4.28 12.79 20.98
CA PRO A 392 5.28 13.85 20.82
C PRO A 392 6.73 13.37 20.72
N ILE A 393 7.05 12.21 21.30
CA ILE A 393 8.37 11.59 21.22
C ILE A 393 8.77 11.27 19.78
N TRP A 394 7.82 11.01 18.88
CA TRP A 394 8.09 10.70 17.48
C TRP A 394 8.43 11.94 16.64
N HIS A 395 8.13 13.13 17.14
CA HIS A 395 8.40 14.39 16.44
C HIS A 395 9.85 14.86 16.64
N ARG A 396 10.58 14.23 17.58
CA ARG A 396 11.96 14.63 17.89
C ARG A 396 12.90 14.19 16.78
N ALA A 397 13.82 15.06 16.40
CA ALA A 397 14.93 14.69 15.54
C ALA A 397 15.76 13.58 16.20
N LYS A 398 16.31 12.67 15.40
CA LYS A 398 17.28 11.69 15.95
C LYS A 398 18.37 12.45 16.71
N PRO A 399 18.73 12.01 17.92
CA PRO A 399 19.95 12.49 18.55
C PRO A 399 21.10 12.26 17.56
N LYS A 400 21.91 13.29 17.33
CA LYS A 400 23.10 13.15 16.47
C LYS A 400 23.89 11.95 16.98
N PRO A 401 24.38 11.07 16.09
CA PRO A 401 25.20 9.95 16.53
C PRO A 401 26.35 10.49 17.38
N VAL A 402 26.41 10.05 18.63
CA VAL A 402 27.53 10.36 19.51
C VAL A 402 28.75 9.79 18.81
N LYS A 403 29.69 10.66 18.42
CA LYS A 403 30.97 10.16 17.90
C LYS A 403 31.52 9.19 18.94
N PRO A 404 31.89 7.97 18.56
CA PRO A 404 32.55 7.05 19.51
C PRO A 404 33.72 7.80 20.13
N ALA A 405 33.81 7.76 21.45
CA ALA A 405 34.94 8.33 22.15
C ALA A 405 36.25 7.77 21.53
N PRO A 406 37.25 8.62 21.31
CA PRO A 406 38.50 8.15 20.73
C PRO A 406 39.00 6.99 21.59
N VAL A 407 39.12 5.83 20.95
CA VAL A 407 39.72 4.65 21.59
C VAL A 407 41.13 5.04 21.93
N LYS A 408 41.46 5.12 23.23
CA LYS A 408 42.83 5.32 23.67
C LYS A 408 43.68 4.20 23.08
N PRO A 409 44.85 4.53 22.47
CA PRO A 409 45.73 3.49 21.96
C PRO A 409 46.07 2.53 23.08
N VAL A 410 45.78 1.25 22.87
CA VAL A 410 46.24 0.20 23.78
C VAL A 410 47.77 0.18 23.64
N THR A 411 48.48 0.60 24.67
CA THR A 411 49.92 0.44 24.74
C THR A 411 50.24 -1.06 24.64
N PRO A 412 51.15 -1.49 23.75
CA PRO A 412 51.50 -2.90 23.65
C PRO A 412 52.10 -3.36 24.98
N ALA A 413 51.55 -4.45 25.50
CA ALA A 413 52.11 -5.09 26.70
C ALA A 413 53.58 -5.44 26.47
N ASN A 414 54.44 -5.11 27.44
CA ASN A 414 55.85 -5.36 27.43
C ASN A 414 56.16 -6.82 27.04
N LYS A 415 56.99 -6.97 26.02
CA LYS A 415 57.57 -8.24 25.59
C LYS A 415 58.29 -8.89 26.78
N PRO A 416 58.08 -10.16 27.11
CA PRO A 416 58.79 -10.81 28.16
C PRO A 416 60.31 -10.85 27.84
N ALA A 417 61.16 -10.52 28.83
CA ALA A 417 62.58 -10.53 28.72
C ALA A 417 63.07 -11.94 28.36
N ALA A 418 63.97 -12.03 27.39
CA ALA A 418 64.61 -13.27 26.99
C ALA A 418 65.50 -13.84 28.14
N LYS A 419 65.36 -15.12 28.48
CA LYS A 419 66.22 -15.85 29.43
C LYS A 419 67.62 -15.91 28.88
N PRO A 420 68.63 -15.73 29.75
CA PRO A 420 70.07 -15.88 29.36
C PRO A 420 70.38 -17.33 29.04
N THR A 421 71.06 -17.56 27.94
CA THR A 421 71.64 -18.84 27.55
C THR A 421 72.90 -19.17 28.44
N PRO A 422 73.07 -20.43 28.90
CA PRO A 422 74.26 -20.80 29.63
C PRO A 422 75.43 -20.91 28.67
N LYS A 423 76.56 -20.31 29.07
CA LYS A 423 77.85 -20.46 28.41
C LYS A 423 78.43 -21.87 28.71
N ARG A 424 78.86 -22.50 27.65
CA ARG A 424 79.95 -23.56 27.70
C ARG A 424 81.20 -22.97 27.19
#